data_30a4bd56fff94b6387b0797c442b27a7
#
_entry.id   30a4bd56fff94b6387b0797c442b27a7
#
_cell.length_a   1.000
_cell.length_b   1.000
_cell.length_c   1.000
_cell.angle_alpha   90.00
_cell.angle_beta   90.00
_cell.angle_gamma   90.00
#
_symmetry.space_group_name_H-M   'P 1'
#
loop_
_entity.id
_entity.type
_entity.pdbx_description
1 polymer ?
#
loop_
_entity_poly.entity_id
_entity_poly.type
_entity_poly.pdbx_seq_one_letter_code
_entity_poly.pdbx_strand_id
1 'polypeptide(L)'
;MLTFLLTAMYFFIIELLDRTLRDRMRSERITKIPVMGCFPKESTLRYRRFNKTIADMALRQLSKALLPHFKEGQQNVLNLLSTDAANGKSYLAQELENYWISIGLQVRRLTYDEDFLAEDSRFIMAKDIKDICPDILPNEIAIVEYPNLDDNSIPSGLLNMGTINLLVTRANRTWKDVDQKALKELQSQLENQDTLFMYLTEAQRYAVEEFVGQLPPYTKFNNFVYRMSQMGLTAVENSHAK
;
A
#
# COMPACT_ATOMS: atom_id res chain seq x y z
N MET A 1 39.39 15.68 13.61
CA MET A 1 38.11 16.39 13.86
C MET A 1 37.47 16.87 12.56
N LEU A 2 38.12 17.64 11.69
CA LEU A 2 37.55 18.16 10.44
C LEU A 2 37.02 17.03 9.50
N THR A 3 37.81 15.97 9.34
CA THR A 3 37.43 14.81 8.50
C THR A 3 36.17 14.11 8.98
N PHE A 4 36.02 13.94 10.29
CA PHE A 4 34.82 13.36 10.89
C PHE A 4 33.58 14.23 10.62
N LEU A 5 33.71 15.54 10.78
CA LEU A 5 32.63 16.50 10.55
C LEU A 5 32.20 16.54 9.08
N LEU A 6 33.15 16.50 8.15
CA LEU A 6 32.87 16.44 6.71
C LEU A 6 32.18 15.11 6.34
N THR A 7 32.60 13.98 6.90
CA THR A 7 31.98 12.69 6.67
C THR A 7 30.57 12.66 7.24
N ALA A 8 30.35 13.15 8.44
CA ALA A 8 29.03 13.24 9.04
C ALA A 8 28.09 14.15 8.23
N MET A 9 28.59 15.31 7.77
CA MET A 9 27.83 16.22 6.91
C MET A 9 27.48 15.57 5.57
N TYR A 10 28.36 14.80 4.95
CA TYR A 10 28.13 14.07 3.72
C TYR A 10 26.99 13.05 3.89
N PHE A 11 27.02 12.20 4.93
CA PHE A 11 25.94 11.25 5.20
C PHE A 11 24.63 11.95 5.53
N PHE A 12 24.67 13.06 6.24
CA PHE A 12 23.47 13.87 6.54
C PHE A 12 22.83 14.43 5.27
N ILE A 13 23.63 14.93 4.33
CA ILE A 13 23.13 15.42 3.03
C ILE A 13 22.51 14.28 2.21
N ILE A 14 23.16 13.12 2.15
CA ILE A 14 22.59 11.95 1.47
C ILE A 14 21.24 11.57 2.07
N GLU A 15 21.13 11.52 3.39
CA GLU A 15 19.87 11.16 4.07
C GLU A 15 18.78 12.21 3.84
N LEU A 16 19.12 13.50 3.77
CA LEU A 16 18.19 14.58 3.44
C LEU A 16 17.67 14.50 2.00
N LEU A 17 18.52 14.10 1.05
CA LEU A 17 18.18 13.99 -0.37
C LEU A 17 17.52 12.66 -0.72
N ASP A 18 17.59 11.68 0.17
CA ASP A 18 17.01 10.36 -0.06
C ASP A 18 15.47 10.42 0.04
N ARG A 19 14.81 10.25 -1.10
CA ARG A 19 13.34 10.20 -1.23
C ARG A 19 12.80 8.76 -1.29
N THR A 20 13.54 7.78 -0.79
CA THR A 20 13.08 6.38 -0.77
C THR A 20 11.96 6.19 0.26
N LEU A 21 10.91 5.46 -0.09
CA LEU A 21 9.72 5.25 0.73
C LEU A 21 9.88 4.20 1.85
N ARG A 22 11.04 3.95 2.36
CA ARG A 22 11.49 2.82 3.19
C ARG A 22 10.52 2.31 4.27
N ASP A 23 9.81 3.21 4.92
CA ASP A 23 8.95 2.94 6.08
C ASP A 23 7.73 3.88 6.12
N ARG A 24 6.85 3.64 7.06
CA ARG A 24 5.62 4.41 7.26
C ARG A 24 5.89 5.92 7.41
N MET A 25 6.70 6.29 8.39
CA MET A 25 6.90 7.72 8.74
C MET A 25 7.47 8.50 7.57
N ARG A 26 8.41 7.90 6.84
CA ARG A 26 9.05 8.53 5.69
C ARG A 26 8.09 8.67 4.52
N SER A 27 7.34 7.61 4.22
CA SER A 27 6.33 7.62 3.16
C SER A 27 5.26 8.66 3.40
N GLU A 28 4.68 8.70 4.60
CA GLU A 28 3.68 9.69 4.99
C GLU A 28 4.22 11.13 4.96
N ARG A 29 5.50 11.33 5.31
CA ARG A 29 6.17 12.64 5.21
C ARG A 29 6.31 13.11 3.77
N ILE A 30 6.70 12.21 2.85
CA ILE A 30 6.96 12.52 1.45
C ILE A 30 5.65 12.72 0.69
N THR A 31 4.69 11.80 0.85
CA THR A 31 3.48 11.74 0.04
C THR A 31 2.28 12.46 0.66
N LYS A 32 2.28 12.66 1.97
CA LYS A 32 1.16 13.18 2.76
C LYS A 32 -0.09 12.28 2.73
N ILE A 33 0.10 10.99 2.40
CA ILE A 33 -0.96 9.98 2.44
C ILE A 33 -0.70 9.02 3.59
N PRO A 34 -1.72 8.65 4.38
CA PRO A 34 -1.56 7.67 5.45
C PRO A 34 -1.21 6.29 4.89
N VAL A 35 -0.21 5.64 5.49
CA VAL A 35 0.20 4.27 5.13
C VAL A 35 -0.62 3.28 5.94
N MET A 36 -1.39 2.43 5.26
CA MET A 36 -2.27 1.43 5.87
C MET A 36 -1.53 0.15 6.29
N GLY A 37 -0.41 -0.15 5.62
CA GLY A 37 0.38 -1.33 5.92
C GLY A 37 1.53 -1.55 4.96
N CYS A 38 2.25 -2.65 5.21
CA CYS A 38 3.39 -3.06 4.40
C CYS A 38 3.34 -4.55 4.08
N PHE A 39 3.70 -4.91 2.82
CA PHE A 39 3.93 -6.30 2.42
C PHE A 39 5.43 -6.59 2.43
N PRO A 40 5.86 -7.72 3.04
CA PRO A 40 7.27 -8.02 3.22
C PRO A 40 7.97 -8.31 1.90
N LYS A 41 9.23 -7.88 1.82
CA LYS A 41 10.15 -8.41 0.80
C LYS A 41 10.49 -9.86 1.12
N GLU A 42 10.41 -10.73 0.12
CA GLU A 42 10.80 -12.12 0.29
C GLU A 42 12.30 -12.25 0.62
N SER A 43 12.57 -12.98 1.68
CA SER A 43 13.95 -13.31 2.06
C SER A 43 14.42 -14.56 1.31
N THR A 44 15.57 -14.45 0.65
CA THR A 44 16.16 -15.53 -0.14
C THR A 44 17.02 -16.48 0.70
N LEU A 45 17.52 -16.04 1.86
CA LEU A 45 18.51 -16.77 2.67
C LEU A 45 18.00 -17.09 4.08
N ARG A 46 18.32 -16.23 5.04
CA ARG A 46 18.18 -16.51 6.48
C ARG A 46 16.74 -16.73 6.95
N TYR A 47 15.77 -16.04 6.34
CA TYR A 47 14.38 -16.03 6.79
C TYR A 47 13.42 -16.67 5.78
N ARG A 48 13.93 -17.32 4.73
CA ARG A 48 13.12 -17.91 3.65
C ARG A 48 11.98 -18.80 4.16
N ARG A 49 12.24 -19.62 5.18
CA ARG A 49 11.23 -20.51 5.77
C ARG A 49 10.06 -19.80 6.45
N PHE A 50 10.20 -18.51 6.74
CA PHE A 50 9.17 -17.70 7.37
C PHE A 50 8.45 -16.78 6.39
N ASN A 51 8.83 -16.72 5.11
CA ASN A 51 8.24 -15.82 4.13
C ASN A 51 6.71 -15.94 4.12
N LYS A 52 6.18 -17.17 4.02
CA LYS A 52 4.73 -17.40 4.03
C LYS A 52 4.08 -16.91 5.33
N THR A 53 4.64 -17.26 6.48
CA THR A 53 4.08 -16.81 7.78
C THR A 53 4.07 -15.29 7.90
N ILE A 54 5.13 -14.62 7.43
CA ILE A 54 5.23 -13.15 7.47
C ILE A 54 4.23 -12.52 6.49
N ALA A 55 4.08 -13.08 5.30
CA ALA A 55 3.09 -12.66 4.32
C ALA A 55 1.66 -12.81 4.87
N ASP A 56 1.33 -13.96 5.47
CA ASP A 56 0.02 -14.20 6.10
C ASP A 56 -0.27 -13.20 7.24
N MET A 57 0.75 -12.83 8.02
CA MET A 57 0.60 -11.80 9.07
C MET A 57 0.32 -10.42 8.44
N ALA A 58 1.02 -10.05 7.37
CA ALA A 58 0.81 -8.79 6.67
C ALA A 58 -0.59 -8.70 6.03
N LEU A 59 -1.05 -9.78 5.36
CA LEU A 59 -2.39 -9.86 4.78
C LEU A 59 -3.49 -9.78 5.84
N ARG A 60 -3.31 -10.47 6.96
CA ARG A 60 -4.25 -10.38 8.10
C ARG A 60 -4.35 -8.97 8.64
N GLN A 61 -3.20 -8.28 8.76
CA GLN A 61 -3.16 -6.89 9.22
C GLN A 61 -3.84 -5.96 8.21
N LEU A 62 -3.56 -6.11 6.91
CA LEU A 62 -4.22 -5.34 5.87
C LEU A 62 -5.73 -5.56 5.90
N SER A 63 -6.18 -6.82 5.95
CA SER A 63 -7.61 -7.14 6.05
C SER A 63 -8.27 -6.51 7.28
N LYS A 64 -7.60 -6.55 8.44
CA LYS A 64 -8.08 -5.89 9.67
C LYS A 64 -8.21 -4.37 9.49
N ALA A 65 -7.35 -3.76 8.69
CA ALA A 65 -7.42 -2.33 8.40
C ALA A 65 -8.50 -1.99 7.37
N LEU A 66 -8.70 -2.83 6.33
CA LEU A 66 -9.64 -2.60 5.24
C LEU A 66 -11.11 -2.90 5.61
N LEU A 67 -11.37 -4.05 6.24
CA LEU A 67 -12.73 -4.55 6.48
C LEU A 67 -13.64 -3.59 7.27
N PRO A 68 -13.18 -2.81 8.26
CA PRO A 68 -14.02 -1.84 8.95
C PRO A 68 -14.59 -0.71 8.08
N HIS A 69 -14.00 -0.46 6.92
CA HIS A 69 -14.47 0.53 5.96
C HIS A 69 -15.61 -0.03 5.08
N PHE A 70 -15.74 -1.34 4.99
CA PHE A 70 -16.76 -2.00 4.17
C PHE A 70 -18.08 -2.08 4.90
N LYS A 71 -19.17 -1.91 4.16
CA LYS A 71 -20.53 -1.90 4.71
C LYS A 71 -21.30 -3.10 4.18
N GLU A 72 -22.01 -3.80 5.06
CA GLU A 72 -22.92 -4.88 4.68
C GLU A 72 -24.06 -4.35 3.80
N GLY A 73 -24.42 -5.14 2.79
CA GLY A 73 -25.53 -4.82 1.87
C GLY A 73 -25.25 -3.69 0.88
N GLN A 74 -24.01 -3.21 0.81
CA GLN A 74 -23.56 -2.23 -0.18
C GLN A 74 -22.46 -2.84 -1.04
N GLN A 75 -22.32 -2.32 -2.28
CA GLN A 75 -21.18 -2.66 -3.13
C GLN A 75 -19.91 -2.05 -2.52
N ASN A 76 -19.00 -2.92 -2.09
CA ASN A 76 -17.70 -2.49 -1.59
C ASN A 76 -16.65 -2.64 -2.67
N VAL A 77 -15.89 -1.58 -2.92
CA VAL A 77 -14.89 -1.54 -3.98
C VAL A 77 -13.54 -1.14 -3.37
N LEU A 78 -12.54 -2.00 -3.53
CA LEU A 78 -11.15 -1.72 -3.23
C LEU A 78 -10.41 -1.43 -4.53
N ASN A 79 -10.09 -0.18 -4.77
CA ASN A 79 -9.28 0.25 -5.91
C ASN A 79 -7.80 0.07 -5.60
N LEU A 80 -7.08 -0.69 -6.43
CA LEU A 80 -5.63 -0.83 -6.37
C LEU A 80 -5.00 0.04 -7.46
N LEU A 81 -4.28 1.05 -7.01
CA LEU A 81 -3.64 2.07 -7.84
C LEU A 81 -2.12 1.97 -7.75
N SER A 82 -1.40 2.41 -8.76
CA SER A 82 0.06 2.61 -8.68
C SER A 82 0.49 3.69 -9.65
N THR A 83 1.56 4.42 -9.33
CA THR A 83 2.11 5.43 -10.25
C THR A 83 2.87 4.78 -11.41
N ASP A 84 3.45 3.59 -11.22
CA ASP A 84 4.32 2.93 -12.18
C ASP A 84 4.07 1.41 -12.19
N ALA A 85 4.61 0.72 -13.19
CA ALA A 85 4.56 -0.73 -13.31
C ALA A 85 5.35 -1.45 -12.20
N ALA A 86 5.11 -2.74 -12.07
CA ALA A 86 5.86 -3.64 -11.17
C ALA A 86 5.89 -3.22 -9.68
N ASN A 87 4.88 -2.49 -9.21
CA ASN A 87 4.73 -2.13 -7.80
C ASN A 87 4.12 -3.25 -6.93
N GLY A 88 3.84 -4.41 -7.52
CA GLY A 88 3.29 -5.58 -6.82
C GLY A 88 1.78 -5.55 -6.59
N LYS A 89 1.02 -4.73 -7.36
CA LYS A 89 -0.46 -4.68 -7.28
C LYS A 89 -1.09 -6.04 -7.50
N SER A 90 -0.79 -6.70 -8.63
CA SER A 90 -1.40 -7.97 -9.03
C SER A 90 -1.10 -9.09 -8.04
N TYR A 91 0.14 -9.12 -7.53
CA TYR A 91 0.50 -10.05 -6.48
C TYR A 91 -0.30 -9.80 -5.20
N LEU A 92 -0.40 -8.53 -4.76
CA LEU A 92 -1.18 -8.14 -3.59
C LEU A 92 -2.67 -8.45 -3.76
N ALA A 93 -3.23 -8.15 -4.94
CA ALA A 93 -4.62 -8.43 -5.28
C ALA A 93 -4.94 -9.92 -5.17
N GLN A 94 -4.10 -10.75 -5.77
CA GLN A 94 -4.25 -12.21 -5.75
C GLN A 94 -4.15 -12.78 -4.34
N GLU A 95 -3.15 -12.37 -3.56
CA GLU A 95 -2.97 -12.84 -2.20
C GLU A 95 -4.13 -12.40 -1.28
N LEU A 96 -4.63 -11.18 -1.46
CA LEU A 96 -5.75 -10.65 -0.70
C LEU A 96 -7.06 -11.36 -1.07
N GLU A 97 -7.31 -11.59 -2.36
CA GLU A 97 -8.44 -12.39 -2.87
C GLU A 97 -8.43 -13.79 -2.24
N ASN A 98 -7.30 -14.51 -2.35
CA ASN A 98 -7.15 -15.83 -1.79
C ASN A 98 -7.39 -15.87 -0.28
N TYR A 99 -6.86 -14.89 0.43
CA TYR A 99 -7.03 -14.77 1.87
C TYR A 99 -8.52 -14.53 2.22
N TRP A 100 -9.19 -13.58 1.57
CA TRP A 100 -10.59 -13.25 1.85
C TRP A 100 -11.53 -14.39 1.49
N ILE A 101 -11.32 -15.09 0.38
CA ILE A 101 -12.07 -16.32 0.05
C ILE A 101 -11.87 -17.38 1.14
N SER A 102 -10.64 -17.54 1.65
CA SER A 102 -10.35 -18.54 2.70
C SER A 102 -11.08 -18.28 4.03
N ILE A 103 -11.45 -17.02 4.30
CA ILE A 103 -12.23 -16.63 5.49
C ILE A 103 -13.73 -16.49 5.21
N GLY A 104 -14.19 -16.89 4.00
CA GLY A 104 -15.60 -16.98 3.63
C GLY A 104 -16.21 -15.70 3.04
N LEU A 105 -15.40 -14.71 2.65
CA LEU A 105 -15.90 -13.53 1.96
C LEU A 105 -16.11 -13.82 0.47
N GLN A 106 -17.13 -13.18 -0.13
CA GLN A 106 -17.35 -13.20 -1.57
C GLN A 106 -16.54 -12.06 -2.20
N VAL A 107 -15.60 -12.42 -3.06
CA VAL A 107 -14.65 -11.47 -3.67
C VAL A 107 -14.65 -11.66 -5.18
N ARG A 108 -14.64 -10.56 -5.91
CA ARG A 108 -14.45 -10.50 -7.35
C ARG A 108 -13.24 -9.64 -7.65
N ARG A 109 -12.21 -10.24 -8.24
CA ARG A 109 -11.05 -9.49 -8.74
C ARG A 109 -11.30 -9.12 -10.19
N LEU A 110 -11.05 -7.84 -10.52
CA LEU A 110 -11.10 -7.28 -11.86
C LEU A 110 -9.72 -6.76 -12.21
N THR A 111 -9.16 -7.29 -13.27
CA THR A 111 -7.79 -6.99 -13.68
C THR A 111 -7.79 -6.23 -15.00
N TYR A 112 -7.08 -5.11 -15.03
CA TYR A 112 -6.75 -4.39 -16.26
C TYR A 112 -6.05 -5.34 -17.24
N ASP A 113 -6.34 -5.20 -18.53
CA ASP A 113 -5.93 -6.05 -19.67
C ASP A 113 -6.62 -7.42 -19.75
N GLU A 114 -7.29 -7.88 -18.70
CA GLU A 114 -8.05 -9.15 -18.72
C GLU A 114 -9.57 -8.92 -18.76
N ASP A 115 -10.09 -8.14 -17.80
CA ASP A 115 -11.51 -7.89 -17.64
C ASP A 115 -11.98 -6.59 -18.31
N PHE A 116 -11.09 -5.60 -18.39
CA PHE A 116 -11.34 -4.32 -19.05
C PHE A 116 -10.05 -3.73 -19.63
N LEU A 117 -10.19 -2.90 -20.68
CA LEU A 117 -9.08 -2.20 -21.33
C LEU A 117 -9.17 -0.70 -21.06
N ALA A 118 -8.03 -0.06 -20.81
CA ALA A 118 -7.99 1.39 -20.57
C ALA A 118 -8.41 2.21 -21.79
N GLU A 119 -8.31 1.66 -22.99
CA GLU A 119 -8.69 2.28 -24.26
C GLU A 119 -10.17 2.04 -24.62
N ASP A 120 -10.89 1.16 -23.90
CA ASP A 120 -12.30 0.89 -24.15
C ASP A 120 -13.14 2.10 -23.73
N SER A 121 -14.05 2.52 -24.61
CA SER A 121 -14.99 3.60 -24.34
C SER A 121 -15.86 3.34 -23.10
N ARG A 122 -16.17 2.06 -22.80
CA ARG A 122 -16.90 1.68 -21.58
C ARG A 122 -16.11 2.01 -20.33
N PHE A 123 -14.78 1.77 -20.33
CA PHE A 123 -13.92 2.14 -19.21
C PHE A 123 -13.78 3.66 -19.09
N ILE A 124 -13.48 4.35 -20.21
CA ILE A 124 -13.26 5.81 -20.22
C ILE A 124 -14.50 6.57 -19.73
N MET A 125 -15.70 6.09 -20.05
CA MET A 125 -16.97 6.71 -19.68
C MET A 125 -17.61 6.13 -18.41
N ALA A 126 -16.95 5.18 -17.77
CA ALA A 126 -17.50 4.46 -16.62
C ALA A 126 -17.70 5.40 -15.41
N LYS A 127 -18.86 5.26 -14.79
CA LYS A 127 -19.25 5.98 -13.57
C LYS A 127 -19.47 5.03 -12.40
N ASP A 128 -19.77 3.77 -12.71
CA ASP A 128 -20.08 2.72 -11.75
C ASP A 128 -19.25 1.46 -12.09
N ILE A 129 -18.98 0.64 -11.07
CA ILE A 129 -18.31 -0.66 -11.25
C ILE A 129 -19.08 -1.57 -12.23
N LYS A 130 -20.40 -1.44 -12.31
CA LYS A 130 -21.25 -2.20 -13.23
C LYS A 130 -21.02 -1.85 -14.70
N ASP A 131 -20.45 -0.71 -14.99
CA ASP A 131 -20.12 -0.33 -16.36
C ASP A 131 -18.96 -1.19 -16.91
N ILE A 132 -18.06 -1.64 -16.02
CA ILE A 132 -16.94 -2.52 -16.37
C ILE A 132 -17.18 -3.99 -16.00
N CYS A 133 -18.05 -4.27 -15.03
CA CYS A 133 -18.43 -5.62 -14.59
C CYS A 133 -19.95 -5.70 -14.33
N PRO A 134 -20.79 -5.91 -15.37
CA PRO A 134 -22.25 -5.89 -15.23
C PRO A 134 -22.83 -7.00 -14.35
N ASP A 135 -22.11 -8.10 -14.19
CA ASP A 135 -22.52 -9.30 -13.46
C ASP A 135 -22.05 -9.31 -12.00
N ILE A 136 -21.46 -8.22 -11.51
CA ILE A 136 -21.05 -8.12 -10.11
C ILE A 136 -22.23 -8.14 -9.16
N LEU A 137 -22.15 -8.97 -8.12
CA LEU A 137 -23.20 -9.08 -7.11
C LEU A 137 -23.06 -8.01 -6.03
N PRO A 138 -24.17 -7.50 -5.47
CA PRO A 138 -24.12 -6.43 -4.45
C PRO A 138 -23.34 -6.79 -3.18
N ASN A 139 -23.23 -8.08 -2.87
CA ASN A 139 -22.54 -8.58 -1.68
C ASN A 139 -21.07 -8.98 -1.95
N GLU A 140 -20.63 -8.92 -3.21
CA GLU A 140 -19.23 -9.17 -3.56
C GLU A 140 -18.37 -7.95 -3.26
N ILE A 141 -17.20 -8.18 -2.70
CA ILE A 141 -16.17 -7.15 -2.59
C ILE A 141 -15.40 -7.13 -3.92
N ALA A 142 -15.47 -6.02 -4.63
CA ALA A 142 -14.68 -5.84 -5.84
C ALA A 142 -13.25 -5.41 -5.48
N ILE A 143 -12.25 -6.15 -5.94
CA ILE A 143 -10.85 -5.71 -5.98
C ILE A 143 -10.54 -5.32 -7.41
N VAL A 144 -10.33 -4.04 -7.66
CA VAL A 144 -10.10 -3.53 -9.02
C VAL A 144 -8.65 -3.12 -9.19
N GLU A 145 -7.94 -3.81 -10.06
CA GLU A 145 -6.59 -3.45 -10.48
C GLU A 145 -6.62 -2.48 -11.65
N TYR A 146 -6.25 -1.23 -11.41
CA TYR A 146 -6.18 -0.22 -12.47
C TYR A 146 -4.83 -0.22 -13.18
N PRO A 147 -4.77 0.29 -14.43
CA PRO A 147 -3.50 0.57 -15.09
C PRO A 147 -2.66 1.59 -14.29
N ASN A 148 -1.42 1.81 -14.70
CA ASN A 148 -0.54 2.76 -14.04
C ASN A 148 -1.01 4.19 -14.28
N LEU A 149 -0.94 5.03 -13.26
CA LEU A 149 -1.35 6.44 -13.33
C LEU A 149 -0.44 7.28 -14.24
N ASP A 150 0.81 6.90 -14.45
CA ASP A 150 1.74 7.62 -15.33
C ASP A 150 1.35 7.47 -16.81
N ASP A 151 0.74 6.34 -17.18
CA ASP A 151 0.42 6.01 -18.57
C ASP A 151 -1.06 6.23 -18.89
N ASN A 152 -1.94 6.16 -17.91
CA ASN A 152 -3.38 6.11 -18.12
C ASN A 152 -4.16 6.96 -17.12
N SER A 153 -5.23 7.58 -17.60
CA SER A 153 -6.19 8.27 -16.75
C SER A 153 -7.27 7.29 -16.28
N ILE A 154 -7.57 7.31 -14.98
CA ILE A 154 -8.66 6.53 -14.40
C ILE A 154 -9.91 7.43 -14.32
N PRO A 155 -11.09 6.97 -14.76
CA PRO A 155 -12.33 7.74 -14.66
C PRO A 155 -12.64 8.13 -13.21
N SER A 156 -12.93 9.41 -12.98
CA SER A 156 -13.24 9.91 -11.64
C SER A 156 -14.46 9.23 -11.01
N GLY A 157 -15.43 8.78 -11.83
CA GLY A 157 -16.57 8.00 -11.36
C GLY A 157 -16.14 6.72 -10.66
N LEU A 158 -15.24 5.94 -11.27
CA LEU A 158 -14.71 4.70 -10.68
C LEU A 158 -13.85 4.95 -9.43
N LEU A 159 -13.06 6.03 -9.42
CA LEU A 159 -12.28 6.42 -8.24
C LEU A 159 -13.18 6.77 -7.06
N ASN A 160 -14.25 7.53 -7.31
CA ASN A 160 -15.17 8.00 -6.27
C ASN A 160 -16.17 6.94 -5.80
N MET A 161 -16.40 5.89 -6.61
CA MET A 161 -17.12 4.68 -6.20
C MET A 161 -16.28 3.79 -5.26
N GLY A 162 -14.96 3.95 -5.27
CA GLY A 162 -14.06 3.20 -4.39
C GLY A 162 -14.37 3.45 -2.91
N THR A 163 -14.70 2.39 -2.18
CA THR A 163 -14.77 2.44 -0.71
C THR A 163 -13.41 2.80 -0.15
N ILE A 164 -12.35 2.25 -0.76
CA ILE A 164 -10.95 2.55 -0.48
C ILE A 164 -10.18 2.63 -1.79
N ASN A 165 -9.35 3.65 -1.90
CA ASN A 165 -8.35 3.82 -2.95
C ASN A 165 -6.96 3.53 -2.36
N LEU A 166 -6.36 2.40 -2.70
CA LEU A 166 -5.10 1.95 -2.15
C LEU A 166 -3.97 2.14 -3.16
N LEU A 167 -3.13 3.14 -2.93
CA LEU A 167 -1.94 3.40 -3.75
C LEU A 167 -0.83 2.44 -3.35
N VAL A 168 -0.57 1.45 -4.20
CA VAL A 168 0.44 0.42 -3.99
C VAL A 168 1.76 0.86 -4.59
N THR A 169 2.82 0.86 -3.79
CA THR A 169 4.17 1.22 -4.23
C THR A 169 5.23 0.41 -3.49
N ARG A 170 6.43 0.28 -4.08
CA ARG A 170 7.53 -0.45 -3.42
C ARG A 170 8.25 0.41 -2.39
N ALA A 171 8.51 -0.14 -1.21
CA ALA A 171 9.23 0.53 -0.14
C ALA A 171 10.69 0.89 -0.52
N ASN A 172 11.30 0.11 -1.41
CA ASN A 172 12.67 0.33 -1.90
C ASN A 172 12.77 1.32 -3.08
N ARG A 173 11.64 1.92 -3.48
CA ARG A 173 11.57 2.87 -4.59
C ARG A 173 11.83 4.30 -4.13
N THR A 174 12.56 5.06 -4.94
CA THR A 174 12.68 6.51 -4.79
C THR A 174 11.45 7.19 -5.36
N TRP A 175 10.80 8.05 -4.57
CA TRP A 175 9.65 8.85 -4.98
C TRP A 175 10.11 10.02 -5.87
N LYS A 176 9.69 10.01 -7.13
CA LYS A 176 10.07 10.99 -8.14
C LYS A 176 9.06 12.13 -8.24
N ASP A 177 9.45 13.21 -8.90
CA ASP A 177 8.54 14.35 -9.14
C ASP A 177 7.37 13.98 -10.07
N VAL A 178 7.55 12.99 -10.97
CA VAL A 178 6.47 12.41 -11.80
C VAL A 178 5.44 11.71 -10.92
N ASP A 179 5.88 10.87 -9.97
CA ASP A 179 4.98 10.22 -8.99
C ASP A 179 4.19 11.25 -8.19
N GLN A 180 4.86 12.35 -7.79
CA GLN A 180 4.20 13.42 -7.04
C GLN A 180 3.15 14.16 -7.88
N LYS A 181 3.40 14.30 -9.19
CA LYS A 181 2.43 14.88 -10.12
C LYS A 181 1.21 13.97 -10.28
N ALA A 182 1.43 12.69 -10.58
CA ALA A 182 0.36 11.69 -10.71
C ALA A 182 -0.50 11.61 -9.43
N LEU A 183 0.16 11.65 -8.25
CA LEU A 183 -0.54 11.69 -6.98
C LEU A 183 -1.42 12.93 -6.80
N LYS A 184 -0.93 14.13 -7.17
CA LYS A 184 -1.73 15.35 -7.09
C LYS A 184 -2.93 15.33 -8.04
N GLU A 185 -2.76 14.79 -9.24
CA GLU A 185 -3.83 14.59 -10.21
C GLU A 185 -4.90 13.64 -9.64
N LEU A 186 -4.48 12.50 -9.08
CA LEU A 186 -5.37 11.57 -8.39
C LEU A 186 -6.14 12.25 -7.24
N GLN A 187 -5.45 12.99 -6.38
CA GLN A 187 -6.08 13.70 -5.27
C GLN A 187 -7.09 14.77 -5.73
N SER A 188 -6.84 15.41 -6.88
CA SER A 188 -7.76 16.40 -7.44
C SER A 188 -9.05 15.79 -8.02
N GLN A 189 -9.02 14.50 -8.39
CA GLN A 189 -10.15 13.76 -8.92
C GLN A 189 -11.03 13.14 -7.83
N LEU A 190 -10.48 12.96 -6.62
CA LEU A 190 -11.20 12.38 -5.49
C LEU A 190 -12.06 13.44 -4.79
N GLU A 191 -13.36 13.18 -4.66
CA GLU A 191 -14.29 13.98 -3.87
C GLU A 191 -14.00 13.86 -2.37
N ASN A 192 -13.61 12.65 -1.92
CA ASN A 192 -13.22 12.38 -0.54
C ASN A 192 -11.80 11.81 -0.49
N GLN A 193 -10.86 12.62 -0.01
CA GLN A 193 -9.46 12.22 0.14
C GLN A 193 -9.23 11.26 1.31
N ASP A 194 -10.17 11.13 2.25
CA ASP A 194 -10.06 10.19 3.38
C ASP A 194 -10.17 8.72 2.94
N THR A 195 -10.55 8.47 1.68
CA THR A 195 -10.56 7.13 1.09
C THR A 195 -9.20 6.71 0.52
N LEU A 196 -8.24 7.64 0.41
CA LEU A 196 -6.94 7.39 -0.19
C LEU A 196 -5.90 6.99 0.85
N PHE A 197 -5.37 5.80 0.69
CA PHE A 197 -4.32 5.23 1.53
C PHE A 197 -3.16 4.73 0.68
N MET A 198 -1.99 4.58 1.31
CA MET A 198 -0.82 3.97 0.70
C MET A 198 -0.55 2.59 1.28
N TYR A 199 -0.06 1.69 0.44
CA TYR A 199 0.42 0.37 0.85
C TYR A 199 1.81 0.10 0.27
N LEU A 200 2.75 -0.26 1.12
CA LEU A 200 4.14 -0.47 0.73
C LEU A 200 4.40 -1.95 0.46
N THR A 201 4.86 -2.29 -0.74
CA THR A 201 5.33 -3.65 -1.08
C THR A 201 6.85 -3.72 -0.98
N GLU A 202 7.42 -4.91 -1.01
CA GLU A 202 8.87 -5.16 -0.85
C GLU A 202 9.49 -4.46 0.38
N ALA A 203 8.71 -4.33 1.45
CA ALA A 203 9.14 -3.64 2.65
C ALA A 203 10.16 -4.48 3.44
N GLN A 204 11.10 -3.77 4.04
CA GLN A 204 12.06 -4.39 4.96
C GLN A 204 11.36 -4.87 6.23
N ARG A 205 11.96 -5.85 6.89
CA ARG A 205 11.42 -6.47 8.10
C ARG A 205 10.95 -5.46 9.16
N TYR A 206 11.77 -4.46 9.46
CA TYR A 206 11.45 -3.45 10.48
C TYR A 206 10.20 -2.64 10.14
N ALA A 207 10.00 -2.29 8.86
CA ALA A 207 8.82 -1.55 8.42
C ALA A 207 7.55 -2.40 8.52
N VAL A 208 7.64 -3.71 8.25
CA VAL A 208 6.52 -4.64 8.45
C VAL A 208 6.20 -4.79 9.94
N GLU A 209 7.23 -4.86 10.80
CA GLU A 209 7.08 -4.98 12.25
C GLU A 209 6.35 -3.78 12.90
N GLU A 210 6.35 -2.61 12.27
CA GLU A 210 5.56 -1.44 12.71
C GLU A 210 4.04 -1.72 12.69
N PHE A 211 3.58 -2.57 11.76
CA PHE A 211 2.15 -2.85 11.57
C PHE A 211 1.70 -4.16 12.20
N VAL A 212 2.51 -5.21 12.09
CA VAL A 212 2.13 -6.56 12.50
C VAL A 212 2.71 -6.97 13.86
N GLY A 213 3.58 -6.12 14.42
CA GLY A 213 4.36 -6.46 15.60
C GLY A 213 5.55 -7.35 15.27
N GLN A 214 6.12 -7.97 16.29
CA GLN A 214 7.34 -8.75 16.14
C GLN A 214 7.17 -9.95 15.19
N LEU A 215 8.09 -10.07 14.24
CA LEU A 215 8.11 -11.14 13.25
C LEU A 215 8.98 -12.33 13.67
N PRO A 216 8.66 -13.58 13.23
CA PRO A 216 9.51 -14.74 13.45
C PRO A 216 10.86 -14.63 12.67
N PRO A 217 11.98 -15.26 13.14
CA PRO A 217 12.06 -16.04 14.38
C PRO A 217 12.19 -15.19 15.63
N TYR A 218 11.57 -15.62 16.72
CA TYR A 218 11.55 -14.90 18.01
C TYR A 218 12.83 -15.23 18.81
N THR A 219 14.00 -14.78 18.32
CA THR A 219 15.28 -14.95 19.01
C THR A 219 15.53 -13.81 20.00
N LYS A 220 16.38 -14.05 21.02
CA LYS A 220 16.73 -13.00 22.00
C LYS A 220 17.29 -11.74 21.34
N PHE A 221 18.09 -11.91 20.28
CA PHE A 221 18.65 -10.79 19.51
C PHE A 221 17.57 -10.03 18.74
N ASN A 222 16.66 -10.72 18.02
CA ASN A 222 15.57 -10.07 17.29
C ASN A 222 14.62 -9.35 18.26
N ASN A 223 14.35 -9.95 19.43
CA ASN A 223 13.55 -9.31 20.48
C ASN A 223 14.20 -8.02 20.98
N PHE A 224 15.51 -8.01 21.17
CA PHE A 224 16.26 -6.82 21.57
C PHE A 224 16.18 -5.73 20.49
N VAL A 225 16.47 -6.07 19.23
CA VAL A 225 16.39 -5.12 18.10
C VAL A 225 14.98 -4.54 17.95
N TYR A 226 13.94 -5.38 18.03
CA TYR A 226 12.54 -4.95 18.00
C TYR A 226 12.22 -3.96 19.13
N ARG A 227 12.61 -4.25 20.37
CA ARG A 227 12.41 -3.33 21.49
C ARG A 227 13.12 -2.00 21.30
N MET A 228 14.34 -2.03 20.77
CA MET A 228 15.11 -0.81 20.48
C MET A 228 14.42 0.05 19.40
N SER A 229 13.86 -0.57 18.36
CA SER A 229 13.12 0.17 17.32
C SER A 229 11.84 0.84 17.86
N GLN A 230 11.16 0.20 18.81
CA GLN A 230 9.95 0.76 19.41
C GLN A 230 10.24 1.93 20.36
N MET A 231 11.40 2.00 21.01
CA MET A 231 11.77 3.12 21.88
C MET A 231 11.91 4.45 21.14
N GLY A 232 12.31 4.43 19.86
CA GLY A 232 12.38 5.62 19.03
C GLY A 232 11.00 6.18 18.61
N LEU A 233 9.99 5.34 18.48
CA LEU A 233 8.64 5.73 18.06
C LEU A 233 7.83 6.38 19.19
N THR A 234 8.02 5.94 20.44
CA THR A 234 7.32 6.53 21.60
C THR A 234 7.72 7.97 21.90
N ALA A 235 8.90 8.41 21.48
CA ALA A 235 9.34 9.80 21.67
C ALA A 235 8.60 10.81 20.76
N VAL A 236 8.02 10.35 19.65
CA VAL A 236 7.32 11.20 18.67
C VAL A 236 5.83 11.33 18.98
N GLU A 237 5.20 10.28 19.51
CA GLU A 237 3.77 10.25 19.82
C GLU A 237 3.37 11.25 20.94
N ASN A 238 4.28 11.50 21.88
CA ASN A 238 4.05 12.46 22.99
C ASN A 238 4.18 13.94 22.58
N SER A 239 4.60 14.25 21.36
CA SER A 239 4.74 15.65 20.89
C SER A 239 3.46 16.22 20.26
N HIS A 240 2.44 15.38 19.97
CA HIS A 240 1.17 15.79 19.37
C HIS A 240 -0.01 15.80 20.35
N ALA A 241 0.22 15.50 21.63
CA ALA A 241 -0.79 15.56 22.70
C ALA A 241 -0.61 16.79 23.60
N LYS A 242 -0.52 17.98 22.98
CA LYS A 242 -0.69 19.27 23.67
C LYS A 242 -1.41 20.27 22.80
#